data_3a844599d0d801328732320a7e7b0e0a
#
_entry.id   3a844599d0d801328732320a7e7b0e0a
#
_cell.length_a   1.000
_cell.length_b   1.000
_cell.length_c   1.000
_cell.angle_alpha   90.00
_cell.angle_beta   90.00
_cell.angle_gamma   90.00
#
_symmetry.space_group_name_H-M   'P 1'
#
loop_
_entity.id
_entity.type
_entity.pdbx_description
1 polymer ?
#
loop_
_entity_poly.entity_id
_entity_poly.type
_entity_poly.pdbx_seq_one_letter_code
_entity_poly.pdbx_strand_id
1 'polypeptide(L)'
;MNQAQKAVCLSRGIAKQSNWQRLLGVSEASYYARLMRSGKRSVNDADMIVDWGNKRQAAANKMAQRYHKPLLRLEDGFIRSIGLGQVNPMAKHQAYSLVVDDVGIYYDATRPSRLENILVDGQLYQLPSAEFATPTYE
;
A
#
# COMPACT_ATOMS: atom_id res chain seq x y z
N MET A 1 0.68 18.91 -12.67
CA MET A 1 1.96 18.23 -12.33
C MET A 1 1.75 17.53 -10.99
N ASN A 2 1.68 16.20 -10.98
CA ASN A 2 1.63 15.45 -9.73
C ASN A 2 2.96 15.68 -9.00
N GLN A 3 2.89 16.31 -7.83
CA GLN A 3 4.06 16.40 -6.95
C GLN A 3 4.52 14.98 -6.64
N ALA A 4 5.81 14.76 -6.74
CA ALA A 4 6.42 13.48 -6.43
C ALA A 4 6.15 13.12 -4.96
N GLN A 5 5.26 12.16 -4.70
CA GLN A 5 4.85 11.77 -3.35
C GLN A 5 5.90 10.87 -2.69
N LYS A 6 6.08 11.06 -1.39
CA LYS A 6 7.02 10.29 -0.55
C LYS A 6 6.26 9.51 0.52
N ALA A 7 6.57 8.23 0.67
CA ALA A 7 5.93 7.36 1.65
C ALA A 7 6.90 6.82 2.70
N VAL A 8 6.44 6.74 3.94
CA VAL A 8 7.13 6.02 5.01
C VAL A 8 6.36 4.76 5.36
N CYS A 9 7.02 3.62 5.22
CA CYS A 9 6.48 2.32 5.52
C CYS A 9 6.80 1.89 6.95
N LEU A 10 5.77 1.47 7.70
CA LEU A 10 5.93 0.94 9.06
C LEU A 10 6.21 -0.56 9.06
N SER A 11 5.76 -1.28 8.03
CA SER A 11 5.90 -2.73 7.94
C SER A 11 7.24 -3.16 7.34
N ARG A 12 7.95 -4.06 8.06
CA ARG A 12 9.15 -4.71 7.51
C ARG A 12 8.82 -5.61 6.32
N GLY A 13 7.62 -6.21 6.30
CA GLY A 13 7.15 -7.07 5.21
C GLY A 13 7.08 -6.28 3.89
N ILE A 14 6.43 -5.12 3.90
CA ILE A 14 6.39 -4.22 2.72
C ILE A 14 7.80 -3.76 2.35
N ALA A 15 8.59 -3.33 3.32
CA ALA A 15 9.93 -2.78 3.07
C ALA A 15 10.89 -3.77 2.39
N LYS A 16 10.61 -5.07 2.48
CA LYS A 16 11.37 -6.12 1.80
C LYS A 16 10.94 -6.37 0.35
N GLN A 17 9.74 -5.96 -0.02
CA GLN A 17 9.26 -6.09 -1.38
C GLN A 17 9.91 -5.02 -2.25
N SER A 18 10.51 -5.41 -3.36
CA SER A 18 11.27 -4.48 -4.20
C SER A 18 10.39 -3.54 -5.03
N ASN A 19 9.13 -3.89 -5.23
CA ASN A 19 8.22 -3.21 -6.16
C ASN A 19 7.08 -2.42 -5.51
N TRP A 20 6.96 -2.42 -4.17
CA TRP A 20 5.84 -1.76 -3.50
C TRP A 20 5.78 -0.26 -3.76
N GLN A 21 6.95 0.39 -3.88
CA GLN A 21 7.05 1.80 -4.22
C GLN A 21 6.41 2.09 -5.58
N ARG A 22 6.73 1.27 -6.58
CA ARG A 22 6.17 1.40 -7.93
C ARG A 22 4.68 1.09 -7.96
N LEU A 23 4.23 0.05 -7.23
CA LEU A 23 2.81 -0.31 -7.16
C LEU A 23 1.98 0.77 -6.46
N LEU A 24 2.55 1.44 -5.45
CA LEU A 24 1.91 2.56 -4.77
C LEU A 24 1.96 3.87 -5.58
N GLY A 25 2.82 3.94 -6.60
CA GLY A 25 2.96 5.13 -7.44
C GLY A 25 3.69 6.30 -6.77
N VAL A 26 4.52 6.03 -5.73
CA VAL A 26 5.27 7.06 -5.04
C VAL A 26 6.69 7.20 -5.61
N SER A 27 7.22 8.41 -5.59
CA SER A 27 8.57 8.71 -6.08
C SER A 27 9.67 8.25 -5.13
N GLU A 28 9.37 8.24 -3.84
CA GLU A 28 10.30 7.85 -2.80
C GLU A 28 9.60 7.04 -1.71
N ALA A 29 10.27 5.99 -1.24
CA ALA A 29 9.76 5.13 -0.21
C ALA A 29 10.84 4.77 0.81
N SER A 30 10.54 4.91 2.09
CA SER A 30 11.47 4.66 3.18
C SER A 30 10.88 3.76 4.25
N TYR A 31 11.71 2.89 4.83
CA TYR A 31 11.31 2.09 5.98
C TYR A 31 11.57 2.85 7.28
N TYR A 32 10.54 3.00 8.11
CA TYR A 32 10.58 3.79 9.35
C TYR A 32 11.77 3.47 10.26
N ALA A 33 12.01 2.19 10.56
CA ALA A 33 13.10 1.81 11.45
C ALA A 33 14.50 2.11 10.87
N ARG A 34 14.64 2.16 9.54
CA ARG A 34 15.88 2.58 8.86
C ARG A 34 16.05 4.09 8.94
N LEU A 35 14.97 4.83 8.73
CA LEU A 35 14.92 6.29 8.87
C LEU A 35 15.39 6.73 10.25
N MET A 36 14.82 6.15 11.32
CA MET A 36 15.15 6.49 12.70
C MET A 36 16.61 6.19 13.05
N ARG A 37 17.20 5.15 12.46
CA ARG A 37 18.61 4.81 12.68
C ARG A 37 19.59 5.69 11.92
N SER A 38 19.19 6.19 10.76
CA SER A 38 20.09 6.97 9.90
C SER A 38 20.26 8.42 10.34
N GLY A 39 19.29 8.97 11.08
CA GLY A 39 19.22 10.39 11.46
C GLY A 39 19.15 11.38 10.29
N LYS A 40 19.18 10.88 9.04
CA LYS A 40 19.30 11.72 7.85
C LYS A 40 17.98 12.24 7.30
N ARG A 41 16.84 11.64 7.71
CA ARG A 41 15.50 11.99 7.24
C ARG A 41 14.50 11.86 8.36
N SER A 42 13.45 12.63 8.29
CA SER A 42 12.34 12.62 9.25
C SER A 42 11.07 12.07 8.61
N VAL A 43 10.18 11.49 9.42
CA VAL A 43 8.81 11.18 9.00
C VAL A 43 8.08 12.45 8.53
N ASN A 44 8.48 13.61 9.02
CA ASN A 44 7.92 14.90 8.59
C ASN A 44 8.14 15.17 7.09
N ASP A 45 9.20 14.63 6.50
CA ASP A 45 9.53 14.80 5.08
C ASP A 45 8.69 13.91 4.15
N ALA A 46 7.90 13.00 4.72
CA ALA A 46 7.00 12.15 3.97
C ALA A 46 5.64 12.81 3.79
N ASP A 47 4.96 12.48 2.70
CA ASP A 47 3.60 12.92 2.43
C ASP A 47 2.56 11.97 3.06
N MET A 48 2.93 10.69 3.24
CA MET A 48 2.03 9.67 3.77
C MET A 48 2.78 8.60 4.57
N ILE A 49 2.03 7.93 5.44
CA ILE A 49 2.46 6.74 6.17
C ILE A 49 1.73 5.54 5.58
N VAL A 50 2.42 4.43 5.37
CA VAL A 50 1.84 3.18 4.90
C VAL A 50 2.12 2.04 5.86
N ASP A 51 1.13 1.16 6.09
CA ASP A 51 1.30 -0.05 6.89
C ASP A 51 0.55 -1.22 6.26
N TRP A 52 0.92 -2.44 6.64
CA TRP A 52 0.31 -3.67 6.13
C TRP A 52 -0.79 -4.17 7.05
N GLY A 53 -1.99 -4.32 6.50
CA GLY A 53 -3.12 -4.89 7.19
C GLY A 53 -3.53 -4.19 8.48
N ASN A 54 -4.07 -4.97 9.40
CA ASN A 54 -4.64 -4.46 10.66
C ASN A 54 -3.80 -4.80 11.91
N LYS A 55 -2.75 -5.61 11.79
CA LYS A 55 -2.02 -6.15 12.97
C LYS A 55 -1.46 -5.09 13.91
N ARG A 56 -1.14 -3.90 13.40
CA ARG A 56 -0.54 -2.80 14.18
C ARG A 56 -1.35 -1.51 14.10
N GLN A 57 -2.65 -1.63 13.89
CA GLN A 57 -3.56 -0.52 13.64
C GLN A 57 -3.42 0.63 14.65
N ALA A 58 -3.40 0.31 15.96
CA ALA A 58 -3.30 1.33 16.99
C ALA A 58 -1.97 2.10 16.91
N ALA A 59 -0.85 1.41 16.66
CA ALA A 59 0.46 2.03 16.51
C ALA A 59 0.54 2.88 15.23
N ALA A 60 0.00 2.38 14.12
CA ALA A 60 -0.03 3.09 12.85
C ALA A 60 -0.89 4.37 12.95
N ASN A 61 -2.07 4.28 13.55
CA ASN A 61 -2.93 5.44 13.79
C ASN A 61 -2.26 6.49 14.67
N LYS A 62 -1.61 6.05 15.77
CA LYS A 62 -0.86 6.95 16.65
C LYS A 62 0.26 7.69 15.92
N MET A 63 0.95 6.99 15.02
CA MET A 63 2.00 7.58 14.19
C MET A 63 1.41 8.61 13.22
N ALA A 64 0.34 8.26 12.52
CA ALA A 64 -0.33 9.14 11.58
C ALA A 64 -0.81 10.44 12.27
N GLN A 65 -1.43 10.31 13.44
CA GLN A 65 -1.85 11.46 14.26
C GLN A 65 -0.66 12.29 14.71
N ARG A 66 0.40 11.67 15.24
CA ARG A 66 1.58 12.36 15.74
C ARG A 66 2.26 13.22 14.68
N TYR A 67 2.33 12.75 13.46
CA TYR A 67 3.01 13.41 12.35
C TYR A 67 2.06 14.16 11.41
N HIS A 68 0.75 14.16 11.72
CA HIS A 68 -0.30 14.77 10.88
C HIS A 68 -0.20 14.32 9.42
N LYS A 69 -0.03 13.01 9.21
CA LYS A 69 0.09 12.40 7.87
C LYS A 69 -1.06 11.44 7.61
N PRO A 70 -1.57 11.37 6.37
CA PRO A 70 -2.52 10.33 5.99
C PRO A 70 -1.91 8.94 6.18
N LEU A 71 -2.72 7.98 6.61
CA LEU A 71 -2.37 6.59 6.75
C LEU A 71 -3.04 5.78 5.66
N LEU A 72 -2.24 5.11 4.85
CA LEU A 72 -2.72 4.13 3.88
C LEU A 72 -2.43 2.72 4.37
N ARG A 73 -3.44 1.87 4.30
CA ARG A 73 -3.32 0.44 4.56
C ARG A 73 -3.12 -0.29 3.25
N LEU A 74 -2.16 -1.18 3.25
CA LEU A 74 -1.83 -1.99 2.08
C LEU A 74 -2.14 -3.45 2.37
N GLU A 75 -2.65 -4.15 1.37
CA GLU A 75 -2.83 -5.59 1.34
C GLU A 75 -2.53 -6.15 -0.04
N ASP A 76 -2.36 -7.46 -0.13
CA ASP A 76 -2.26 -8.13 -1.42
C ASP A 76 -3.52 -7.86 -2.24
N GLY A 77 -3.35 -7.47 -3.48
CA GLY A 77 -4.45 -7.30 -4.41
C GLY A 77 -5.04 -8.63 -4.87
N PHE A 78 -6.09 -8.56 -5.69
CA PHE A 78 -6.77 -9.75 -6.23
C PHE A 78 -5.84 -10.65 -7.07
N ILE A 79 -4.87 -10.04 -7.76
CA ILE A 79 -3.80 -10.78 -8.41
C ILE A 79 -2.71 -11.01 -7.36
N ARG A 80 -2.74 -12.19 -6.75
CA ARG A 80 -1.83 -12.55 -5.68
C ARG A 80 -0.40 -12.67 -6.17
N SER A 81 0.53 -12.36 -5.25
CA SER A 81 1.94 -12.64 -5.42
C SER A 81 2.20 -14.14 -5.60
N ILE A 82 3.05 -14.51 -6.53
CA ILE A 82 3.56 -15.87 -6.62
C ILE A 82 4.51 -16.10 -5.42
N GLY A 83 4.28 -17.17 -4.68
CA GLY A 83 5.12 -17.52 -3.55
C GLY A 83 4.66 -16.91 -2.23
N LEU A 84 3.45 -17.25 -1.79
CA LEU A 84 3.04 -17.05 -0.40
C LEU A 84 4.05 -17.72 0.54
N GLY A 85 4.93 -16.91 1.08
CA GLY A 85 5.77 -17.02 2.28
C GLY A 85 6.32 -18.35 2.76
N GLN A 86 5.87 -19.48 2.28
CA GLN A 86 6.19 -20.79 2.83
C GLN A 86 6.82 -21.79 1.85
N VAL A 87 6.76 -21.56 0.54
CA VAL A 87 7.15 -22.60 -0.43
C VAL A 87 8.56 -22.40 -0.98
N ASN A 88 9.10 -21.19 -0.98
CA ASN A 88 10.49 -20.97 -1.42
C ASN A 88 11.12 -19.77 -0.71
N PRO A 89 12.02 -19.99 0.26
CA PRO A 89 12.76 -18.92 0.95
C PRO A 89 13.63 -18.06 0.03
N MET A 90 13.94 -18.55 -1.16
CA MET A 90 14.77 -17.87 -2.18
C MET A 90 13.93 -17.07 -3.17
N ALA A 91 12.62 -17.30 -3.27
CA ALA A 91 11.76 -16.50 -4.12
C ALA A 91 11.62 -15.10 -3.51
N LYS A 92 12.02 -14.08 -4.24
CA LYS A 92 11.74 -12.70 -3.85
C LYS A 92 10.22 -12.55 -3.83
N HIS A 93 9.66 -12.35 -2.63
CA HIS A 93 8.24 -12.02 -2.48
C HIS A 93 7.96 -10.74 -3.24
N GLN A 94 7.20 -10.85 -4.30
CA GLN A 94 6.85 -9.73 -5.14
C GLN A 94 5.33 -9.71 -5.29
N ALA A 95 4.70 -8.67 -4.77
CA ALA A 95 3.28 -8.43 -5.02
C ALA A 95 3.10 -8.04 -6.50
N TYR A 96 2.06 -8.56 -7.14
CA TYR A 96 1.67 -8.16 -8.48
C TYR A 96 0.67 -7.02 -8.47
N SER A 97 -0.14 -6.94 -7.42
CA SER A 97 -1.06 -5.84 -7.19
C SER A 97 -1.20 -5.56 -5.69
N LEU A 98 -1.62 -4.35 -5.36
CA LEU A 98 -1.89 -3.92 -3.99
C LEU A 98 -3.33 -3.38 -3.91
N VAL A 99 -4.02 -3.74 -2.83
CA VAL A 99 -5.16 -2.97 -2.37
C VAL A 99 -4.61 -1.86 -1.48
N VAL A 100 -5.05 -0.63 -1.76
CA VAL A 100 -4.69 0.57 -1.00
C VAL A 100 -5.95 1.16 -0.41
N ASP A 101 -6.00 1.31 0.91
CA ASP A 101 -7.18 1.78 1.62
C ASP A 101 -6.81 2.89 2.61
N ASP A 102 -7.45 4.02 2.50
CA ASP A 102 -7.27 5.19 3.38
C ASP A 102 -8.41 5.33 4.41
N VAL A 103 -9.44 4.48 4.33
CA VAL A 103 -10.59 4.45 5.23
C VAL A 103 -10.48 3.34 6.25
N GLY A 104 -10.30 2.11 5.78
CA GLY A 104 -10.23 0.93 6.62
C GLY A 104 -9.44 -0.19 5.98
N ILE A 105 -10.04 -1.37 5.89
CA ILE A 105 -9.51 -2.50 5.13
C ILE A 105 -10.66 -3.45 4.81
N TYR A 106 -10.74 -3.93 3.59
CA TYR A 106 -11.89 -4.63 3.03
C TYR A 106 -12.33 -5.91 3.78
N TYR A 107 -11.46 -6.55 4.55
CA TYR A 107 -11.78 -7.75 5.33
C TYR A 107 -12.13 -7.47 6.80
N ASP A 108 -12.13 -6.22 7.24
CA ASP A 108 -12.54 -5.82 8.59
C ASP A 108 -14.01 -5.42 8.59
N ALA A 109 -14.91 -6.38 8.84
CA ALA A 109 -16.36 -6.16 8.85
C ALA A 109 -16.86 -5.21 9.96
N THR A 110 -15.98 -4.73 10.84
CA THR A 110 -16.35 -3.83 11.93
C THR A 110 -16.28 -2.35 11.55
N ARG A 111 -15.76 -2.03 10.38
CA ARG A 111 -15.52 -0.66 9.89
C ARG A 111 -15.71 -0.59 8.39
N PRO A 112 -16.14 0.58 7.88
CA PRO A 112 -16.15 0.79 6.44
C PRO A 112 -14.74 0.73 5.85
N SER A 113 -14.65 0.32 4.59
CA SER A 113 -13.44 0.34 3.77
C SER A 113 -13.62 1.24 2.55
N ARG A 114 -12.53 1.56 1.88
CA ARG A 114 -12.60 2.30 0.61
C ARG A 114 -13.34 1.49 -0.44
N LEU A 115 -13.11 0.18 -0.48
CA LEU A 115 -13.81 -0.72 -1.42
C LEU A 115 -15.32 -0.71 -1.19
N GLU A 116 -15.79 -0.82 0.06
CA GLU A 116 -17.20 -0.75 0.37
C GLU A 116 -17.83 0.59 -0.03
N ASN A 117 -17.14 1.70 0.25
CA ASN A 117 -17.60 3.03 -0.15
C ASN A 117 -17.75 3.13 -1.67
N ILE A 118 -16.77 2.65 -2.45
CA ILE A 118 -16.84 2.63 -3.91
C ILE A 118 -18.02 1.79 -4.41
N LEU A 119 -18.27 0.63 -3.78
CA LEU A 119 -19.39 -0.24 -4.14
C LEU A 119 -20.75 0.40 -3.83
N VAL A 120 -20.88 1.04 -2.67
CA VAL A 120 -22.13 1.71 -2.24
C VAL A 120 -22.39 2.93 -3.13
N ASP A 121 -21.37 3.73 -3.42
CA ASP A 121 -21.51 4.95 -4.23
C ASP A 121 -21.67 4.65 -5.73
N GLY A 122 -21.57 3.40 -6.15
CA GLY A 122 -21.67 2.99 -7.56
C GLY A 122 -20.53 3.49 -8.46
N GLN A 123 -19.43 3.97 -7.89
CA GLN A 123 -18.31 4.55 -8.62
C GLN A 123 -17.57 3.53 -9.50
N LEU A 124 -17.74 2.23 -9.28
CA LEU A 124 -17.16 1.18 -10.12
C LEU A 124 -17.61 1.26 -11.58
N TYR A 125 -18.81 1.79 -11.83
CA TYR A 125 -19.35 1.94 -13.19
C TYR A 125 -18.77 3.16 -13.92
N GLN A 126 -17.98 3.99 -13.25
CA GLN A 126 -17.31 5.16 -13.80
C GLN A 126 -15.83 4.91 -14.17
N LEU A 127 -15.34 3.69 -13.91
CA LEU A 127 -14.02 3.33 -14.40
C LEU A 127 -14.05 3.36 -15.93
N PRO A 128 -13.09 4.07 -16.58
CA PRO A 128 -12.99 4.02 -18.03
C PRO A 128 -12.89 2.55 -18.42
N SER A 129 -13.70 2.14 -19.39
CA SER A 129 -13.62 0.82 -19.98
C SER A 129 -12.15 0.58 -20.37
N ALA A 130 -11.47 -0.29 -19.68
CA ALA A 130 -10.15 -0.71 -20.08
C ALA A 130 -10.34 -1.33 -21.47
N GLU A 131 -9.82 -0.70 -22.51
CA GLU A 131 -9.66 -1.34 -23.79
C GLU A 131 -8.70 -2.49 -23.56
N PHE A 132 -9.28 -3.68 -23.38
CA PHE A 132 -8.51 -4.91 -23.41
C PHE A 132 -7.97 -5.04 -24.83
N ALA A 133 -6.70 -4.68 -25.02
CA ALA A 133 -6.01 -5.04 -26.23
C ALA A 133 -6.09 -6.56 -26.36
N THR A 134 -6.87 -7.02 -27.30
CA THR A 134 -6.93 -8.45 -27.66
C THR A 134 -5.53 -8.87 -28.08
N PRO A 135 -4.91 -9.86 -27.45
CA PRO A 135 -3.63 -10.35 -27.92
C PRO A 135 -3.84 -10.94 -29.33
N THR A 136 -3.22 -10.35 -30.32
CA THR A 136 -3.07 -10.98 -31.63
C THR A 136 -2.05 -12.09 -31.48
N TYR A 137 -2.51 -13.33 -31.46
CA TYR A 137 -1.65 -14.50 -31.62
C TYR A 137 -1.35 -14.65 -33.12
N GLU A 138 -0.11 -14.33 -33.51
CA GLU A 138 0.48 -14.82 -34.75
C GLU A 138 1.15 -16.17 -34.52
#